data_c04655dc37ea0cb8adeafa1b15ef8ae5
#
_entry.id   c04655dc37ea0cb8adeafa1b15ef8ae5
#
_cell.length_a   1.000
_cell.length_b   1.000
_cell.length_c   1.000
_cell.angle_alpha   90.00
_cell.angle_beta   90.00
_cell.angle_gamma   90.00
#
_symmetry.space_group_name_H-M   'P 1'
#
loop_
_entity.id
_entity.type
_entity.pdbx_description
1 polymer ?
#
loop_
_entity_poly.entity_id
_entity_poly.type
_entity_poly.pdbx_seq_one_letter_code
_entity_poly.pdbx_strand_id
1 'polypeptide(L)'
;MKEQYEVKRLDKPVDWTVEVPGSKSMTNRALLMAALSDGQVKLEGVLFSDDSRHFLESLVSLGFTVDINEPEKTVTVLGCGGNIPKKQAVINVGSAGTAARFLTAMLGFSDGEYAIEASEQMKKRPMQELFTLLTGVGAKITYLEMEGHLPVQICGRRNPKADSNQTQTDGKPLQLSLDISKSTQFLSALLLISPMIQQGL
;
A
#
# COMPACT_ATOMS: atom_id res chain seq x y z
N MET A 1 12.71 32.65 5.64
CA MET A 1 12.26 33.67 4.64
C MET A 1 10.98 33.11 4.02
N LYS A 2 9.87 33.88 4.00
CA LYS A 2 8.70 33.50 3.21
C LYS A 2 9.05 33.83 1.75
N GLU A 3 9.22 32.80 0.93
CA GLU A 3 9.29 33.00 -0.51
C GLU A 3 7.94 33.54 -0.96
N GLN A 4 7.92 34.77 -1.43
CA GLN A 4 6.76 35.37 -2.05
C GLN A 4 6.91 35.21 -3.55
N TYR A 5 5.90 34.64 -4.19
CA TYR A 5 5.82 34.52 -5.64
C TYR A 5 4.82 35.54 -6.16
N GLU A 6 5.26 36.44 -7.03
CA GLU A 6 4.40 37.40 -7.69
C GLU A 6 3.71 36.74 -8.88
N VAL A 7 2.38 36.60 -8.79
CA VAL A 7 1.57 36.07 -9.88
C VAL A 7 1.24 37.19 -10.87
N LYS A 8 1.71 37.05 -12.10
CA LYS A 8 1.37 38.00 -13.17
C LYS A 8 -0.09 37.82 -13.60
N ARG A 9 -0.83 38.94 -13.64
CA ARG A 9 -2.19 38.94 -14.17
C ARG A 9 -2.16 38.70 -15.69
N LEU A 10 -3.07 37.86 -16.15
CA LEU A 10 -3.28 37.61 -17.57
C LEU A 10 -4.33 38.64 -18.08
N ASP A 11 -3.96 39.45 -19.02
CA ASP A 11 -4.82 40.52 -19.59
C ASP A 11 -5.72 40.03 -20.72
N LYS A 12 -5.50 38.83 -21.20
CA LYS A 12 -6.27 38.17 -22.27
C LYS A 12 -6.60 36.71 -21.90
N PRO A 13 -7.74 36.20 -22.37
CA PRO A 13 -8.01 34.74 -22.29
C PRO A 13 -6.86 33.99 -22.95
N VAL A 14 -6.44 32.88 -22.30
CA VAL A 14 -5.39 32.00 -22.83
C VAL A 14 -6.03 30.68 -23.25
N ASP A 15 -5.56 30.14 -24.35
CA ASP A 15 -5.87 28.79 -24.81
C ASP A 15 -4.56 28.00 -24.80
N TRP A 16 -4.30 27.36 -23.63
CA TRP A 16 -3.09 26.59 -23.41
C TRP A 16 -3.44 25.13 -23.17
N THR A 17 -2.78 24.27 -23.89
CA THR A 17 -2.75 22.84 -23.55
C THR A 17 -1.57 22.62 -22.60
N VAL A 18 -1.87 22.12 -21.39
CA VAL A 18 -0.87 21.80 -20.38
C VAL A 18 -0.86 20.30 -20.14
N GLU A 19 0.29 19.67 -20.39
CA GLU A 19 0.51 18.29 -19.99
C GLU A 19 0.87 18.23 -18.52
N VAL A 20 0.11 17.47 -17.72
CA VAL A 20 0.38 17.28 -16.29
C VAL A 20 1.06 15.94 -16.06
N PRO A 21 1.97 15.83 -15.08
CA PRO A 21 2.57 14.56 -14.72
C PRO A 21 1.52 13.59 -14.15
N GLY A 22 1.81 12.30 -14.19
CA GLY A 22 1.00 11.27 -13.58
C GLY A 22 0.75 11.52 -12.08
N SER A 23 -0.33 10.98 -11.56
CA SER A 23 -0.68 11.12 -10.14
C SER A 23 0.03 10.08 -9.28
N LYS A 24 0.82 10.52 -8.30
CA LYS A 24 1.47 9.64 -7.31
C LYS A 24 0.47 8.71 -6.60
N SER A 25 -0.64 9.28 -6.17
CA SER A 25 -1.66 8.52 -5.44
C SER A 25 -2.38 7.49 -6.31
N MET A 26 -2.62 7.80 -7.58
CA MET A 26 -3.20 6.84 -8.53
C MET A 26 -2.19 5.76 -8.91
N THR A 27 -0.93 6.11 -9.14
CA THR A 27 0.14 5.15 -9.41
C THR A 27 0.22 4.08 -8.33
N ASN A 28 0.31 4.47 -7.06
CA ASN A 28 0.43 3.48 -5.96
C ASN A 28 -0.82 2.60 -5.82
N ARG A 29 -2.03 3.13 -6.09
CA ARG A 29 -3.26 2.32 -6.13
C ARG A 29 -3.24 1.32 -7.28
N ALA A 30 -2.87 1.77 -8.47
CA ALA A 30 -2.78 0.93 -9.64
C ALA A 30 -1.74 -0.19 -9.49
N LEU A 31 -0.58 0.11 -8.88
CA LEU A 31 0.45 -0.89 -8.56
C LEU A 31 -0.07 -1.97 -7.60
N LEU A 32 -0.80 -1.57 -6.55
CA LEU A 32 -1.43 -2.54 -5.64
C LEU A 32 -2.43 -3.42 -6.38
N MET A 33 -3.34 -2.82 -7.15
CA MET A 33 -4.36 -3.56 -7.90
C MET A 33 -3.73 -4.51 -8.93
N ALA A 34 -2.68 -4.07 -9.62
CA ALA A 34 -1.93 -4.91 -10.55
C ALA A 34 -1.28 -6.11 -9.86
N ALA A 35 -0.69 -5.92 -8.67
CA ALA A 35 -0.10 -7.02 -7.89
C ALA A 35 -1.16 -8.03 -7.39
N LEU A 36 -2.37 -7.55 -7.09
CA LEU A 36 -3.49 -8.38 -6.62
C LEU A 36 -4.26 -9.07 -7.74
N SER A 37 -4.15 -8.59 -8.99
CA SER A 37 -4.82 -9.17 -10.15
C SER A 37 -4.34 -10.60 -10.44
N ASP A 38 -5.09 -11.30 -11.28
CA ASP A 38 -4.66 -12.58 -11.84
C ASP A 38 -4.12 -12.35 -13.26
N GLY A 39 -2.80 -12.51 -13.43
CA GLY A 39 -2.11 -12.34 -14.71
C GLY A 39 -1.40 -11.00 -14.88
N GLN A 40 -1.01 -10.72 -16.12
CA GLN A 40 -0.16 -9.57 -16.46
C GLN A 40 -0.98 -8.29 -16.65
N VAL A 41 -0.57 -7.23 -15.96
CA VAL A 41 -1.16 -5.88 -16.07
C VAL A 41 -0.09 -4.88 -16.48
N LYS A 42 -0.33 -4.15 -17.57
CA LYS A 42 0.49 -3.00 -17.98
C LYS A 42 -0.16 -1.71 -17.50
N LEU A 43 0.60 -0.91 -16.78
CA LEU A 43 0.22 0.43 -16.34
C LEU A 43 0.92 1.46 -17.21
N GLU A 44 0.18 2.45 -17.70
CA GLU A 44 0.69 3.54 -18.52
C GLU A 44 0.51 4.89 -17.81
N GLY A 45 1.39 5.86 -18.09
CA GLY A 45 1.38 7.16 -17.44
C GLY A 45 1.82 7.12 -15.96
N VAL A 46 2.64 6.15 -15.59
CA VAL A 46 3.15 5.97 -14.23
C VAL A 46 4.01 7.16 -13.83
N LEU A 47 3.77 7.71 -12.65
CA LEU A 47 4.64 8.71 -12.04
C LEU A 47 5.73 8.03 -11.23
N PHE A 48 6.99 8.15 -11.68
CA PHE A 48 8.17 7.67 -10.96
C PHE A 48 8.61 8.73 -9.93
N SER A 49 7.96 8.73 -8.78
CA SER A 49 8.34 9.49 -7.58
C SER A 49 9.04 8.58 -6.58
N ASP A 50 9.67 9.13 -5.56
CA ASP A 50 10.27 8.33 -4.48
C ASP A 50 9.25 7.36 -3.87
N ASP A 51 8.00 7.80 -3.66
CA ASP A 51 6.93 6.95 -3.12
C ASP A 51 6.62 5.74 -4.03
N SER A 52 6.53 5.95 -5.34
CA SER A 52 6.24 4.86 -6.28
C SER A 52 7.45 3.94 -6.49
N ARG A 53 8.66 4.46 -6.40
CA ARG A 53 9.89 3.64 -6.42
C ARG A 53 9.94 2.72 -5.21
N HIS A 54 9.71 3.22 -4.01
CA HIS A 54 9.62 2.37 -2.81
C HIS A 54 8.51 1.31 -2.91
N PHE A 55 7.39 1.65 -3.56
CA PHE A 55 6.33 0.67 -3.80
C PHE A 55 6.79 -0.44 -4.75
N LEU A 56 7.41 -0.09 -5.88
CA LEU A 56 7.95 -1.03 -6.87
C LEU A 56 9.03 -1.93 -6.27
N GLU A 57 9.99 -1.35 -5.55
CA GLU A 57 11.05 -2.08 -4.84
C GLU A 57 10.46 -3.07 -3.83
N SER A 58 9.40 -2.66 -3.12
CA SER A 58 8.68 -3.53 -2.19
C SER A 58 8.01 -4.71 -2.91
N LEU A 59 7.37 -4.48 -4.07
CA LEU A 59 6.79 -5.56 -4.87
C LEU A 59 7.86 -6.55 -5.35
N VAL A 60 9.00 -6.07 -5.82
CA VAL A 60 10.14 -6.92 -6.21
C VAL A 60 10.67 -7.72 -5.01
N SER A 61 10.80 -7.10 -3.85
CA SER A 61 11.24 -7.76 -2.62
C SER A 61 10.26 -8.87 -2.19
N LEU A 62 8.96 -8.65 -2.39
CA LEU A 62 7.88 -9.62 -2.15
C LEU A 62 7.83 -10.73 -3.21
N GLY A 63 8.65 -10.63 -4.26
CA GLY A 63 8.80 -11.66 -5.29
C GLY A 63 7.88 -11.50 -6.50
N PHE A 64 7.17 -10.40 -6.64
CA PHE A 64 6.42 -10.11 -7.86
C PHE A 64 7.37 -9.85 -9.03
N THR A 65 6.98 -10.30 -10.22
CA THR A 65 7.66 -9.95 -11.46
C THR A 65 7.20 -8.57 -11.90
N VAL A 66 8.13 -7.63 -11.95
CA VAL A 66 7.87 -6.23 -12.31
C VAL A 66 8.86 -5.82 -13.41
N ASP A 67 8.34 -5.35 -14.53
CA ASP A 67 9.11 -4.77 -15.63
C ASP A 67 8.85 -3.25 -15.67
N ILE A 68 9.91 -2.46 -15.64
CA ILE A 68 9.88 -1.00 -15.51
C ILE A 68 10.47 -0.36 -16.74
N ASN A 69 9.71 0.46 -17.44
CA ASN A 69 10.16 1.29 -18.55
C ASN A 69 9.90 2.78 -18.23
N GLU A 70 10.89 3.41 -17.60
CA GLU A 70 10.76 4.83 -17.17
C GLU A 70 10.63 5.80 -18.35
N PRO A 71 11.39 5.65 -19.47
CA PRO A 71 11.22 6.52 -20.63
C PRO A 71 9.82 6.52 -21.20
N GLU A 72 9.17 5.37 -21.25
CA GLU A 72 7.79 5.21 -21.72
C GLU A 72 6.75 5.45 -20.63
N LYS A 73 7.17 5.73 -19.40
CA LYS A 73 6.31 5.88 -18.22
C LYS A 73 5.38 4.68 -18.04
N THR A 74 5.90 3.45 -18.27
CA THR A 74 5.12 2.22 -18.11
C THR A 74 5.72 1.28 -17.07
N VAL A 75 4.85 0.50 -16.45
CA VAL A 75 5.20 -0.59 -15.55
C VAL A 75 4.31 -1.78 -15.87
N THR A 76 4.92 -2.95 -16.02
CA THR A 76 4.18 -4.21 -16.18
C THR A 76 4.38 -5.04 -14.92
N VAL A 77 3.29 -5.48 -14.31
CA VAL A 77 3.29 -6.34 -13.12
C VAL A 77 2.60 -7.65 -13.46
N LEU A 78 3.23 -8.77 -13.11
CA LEU A 78 2.57 -10.07 -13.11
C LEU A 78 1.88 -10.27 -11.77
N GLY A 79 0.56 -10.07 -11.75
CA GLY A 79 -0.27 -10.27 -10.57
C GLY A 79 -0.45 -11.75 -10.23
N CYS A 80 -0.70 -12.05 -8.96
CA CYS A 80 -0.73 -13.41 -8.43
C CYS A 80 -2.06 -13.76 -7.75
N GLY A 81 -3.19 -13.17 -8.18
CA GLY A 81 -4.52 -13.51 -7.68
C GLY A 81 -4.68 -13.32 -6.17
N GLY A 82 -4.09 -12.27 -5.59
CA GLY A 82 -4.10 -12.00 -4.16
C GLY A 82 -3.12 -12.83 -3.33
N ASN A 83 -2.27 -13.65 -3.95
CA ASN A 83 -1.18 -14.34 -3.28
C ASN A 83 0.12 -13.52 -3.36
N ILE A 84 0.94 -13.61 -2.31
CA ILE A 84 2.26 -12.99 -2.31
C ILE A 84 3.29 -14.08 -2.62
N PRO A 85 4.13 -13.93 -3.68
CA PRO A 85 5.02 -14.98 -4.11
C PRO A 85 6.00 -15.47 -3.04
N LYS A 86 6.71 -14.55 -2.38
CA LYS A 86 7.57 -14.89 -1.25
C LYS A 86 6.77 -14.85 0.05
N LYS A 87 6.90 -15.88 0.87
CA LYS A 87 6.23 -15.97 2.17
C LYS A 87 7.02 -15.32 3.31
N GLN A 88 8.26 -14.95 3.05
CA GLN A 88 9.11 -14.19 3.96
C GLN A 88 9.89 -13.15 3.18
N ALA A 89 9.82 -11.90 3.62
CA ALA A 89 10.54 -10.81 3.01
C ALA A 89 10.68 -9.61 3.98
N VAL A 90 11.64 -8.77 3.68
CA VAL A 90 11.76 -7.42 4.27
C VAL A 90 11.49 -6.43 3.17
N ILE A 91 10.62 -5.46 3.44
CA ILE A 91 10.34 -4.34 2.55
C ILE A 91 10.66 -3.01 3.24
N ASN A 92 11.05 -2.02 2.46
CA ASN A 92 11.28 -0.66 2.96
C ASN A 92 10.37 0.32 2.21
N VAL A 93 9.43 0.91 2.93
CA VAL A 93 8.46 1.86 2.38
C VAL A 93 8.95 3.31 2.36
N GLY A 94 10.19 3.57 2.79
CA GLY A 94 10.76 4.90 2.84
C GLY A 94 9.88 5.89 3.60
N SER A 95 9.62 7.06 3.01
CA SER A 95 8.69 8.07 3.53
C SER A 95 7.28 7.97 2.93
N ALA A 96 7.02 6.95 2.09
CA ALA A 96 5.83 6.81 1.28
C ALA A 96 4.60 6.36 2.09
N GLY A 97 3.79 7.33 2.53
CA GLY A 97 2.63 7.05 3.37
C GLY A 97 1.57 6.15 2.72
N THR A 98 1.38 6.20 1.40
CA THR A 98 0.47 5.31 0.67
C THR A 98 1.05 3.91 0.56
N ALA A 99 2.33 3.76 0.24
CA ALA A 99 3.00 2.46 0.21
C ALA A 99 2.92 1.78 1.58
N ALA A 100 3.27 2.51 2.65
CA ALA A 100 3.20 2.01 4.01
C ALA A 100 1.83 1.41 4.34
N ARG A 101 0.74 2.15 4.08
CA ARG A 101 -0.61 1.72 4.44
C ARG A 101 -1.15 0.61 3.56
N PHE A 102 -0.92 0.71 2.25
CA PHE A 102 -1.43 -0.26 1.28
C PHE A 102 -0.73 -1.61 1.41
N LEU A 103 0.61 -1.60 1.50
CA LEU A 103 1.38 -2.83 1.67
C LEU A 103 1.13 -3.46 3.04
N THR A 104 1.02 -2.67 4.12
CA THR A 104 0.66 -3.19 5.44
C THR A 104 -0.68 -3.93 5.41
N ALA A 105 -1.71 -3.35 4.77
CA ALA A 105 -3.00 -4.01 4.64
C ALA A 105 -2.90 -5.31 3.83
N MET A 106 -2.22 -5.30 2.67
CA MET A 106 -2.00 -6.47 1.84
C MET A 106 -1.27 -7.58 2.61
N LEU A 107 -0.19 -7.25 3.31
CA LEU A 107 0.59 -8.20 4.10
C LEU A 107 -0.19 -8.76 5.29
N GLY A 108 -1.01 -7.94 5.96
CA GLY A 108 -1.88 -8.37 7.06
C GLY A 108 -2.94 -9.39 6.64
N PHE A 109 -3.40 -9.36 5.38
CA PHE A 109 -4.35 -10.34 4.83
C PHE A 109 -3.68 -11.51 4.09
N SER A 110 -2.35 -11.59 4.09
CA SER A 110 -1.58 -12.66 3.45
C SER A 110 -1.45 -13.91 4.32
N ASP A 111 -0.64 -14.84 3.83
CA ASP A 111 -0.25 -16.09 4.51
C ASP A 111 1.25 -16.13 4.89
N GLY A 112 1.97 -15.01 4.73
CA GLY A 112 3.41 -14.93 4.98
C GLY A 112 3.79 -14.21 6.27
N GLU A 113 5.10 -14.05 6.47
CA GLU A 113 5.73 -13.30 7.55
C GLU A 113 6.65 -12.24 6.96
N TYR A 114 6.46 -10.98 7.31
CA TYR A 114 7.17 -9.87 6.68
C TYR A 114 7.64 -8.84 7.70
N ALA A 115 8.80 -8.24 7.44
CA ALA A 115 9.22 -7.03 8.13
C ALA A 115 8.97 -5.81 7.24
N ILE A 116 8.45 -4.74 7.82
CA ILE A 116 8.24 -3.45 7.15
C ILE A 116 9.15 -2.41 7.82
N GLU A 117 10.14 -1.98 7.06
CA GLU A 117 11.05 -0.90 7.41
C GLU A 117 10.54 0.43 6.84
N ALA A 118 10.96 1.54 7.46
CA ALA A 118 10.56 2.87 7.05
C ALA A 118 11.62 3.92 7.38
N SER A 119 11.55 5.07 6.72
CA SER A 119 12.37 6.23 7.07
C SER A 119 11.97 6.82 8.42
N GLU A 120 12.87 7.56 9.07
CA GLU A 120 12.61 8.27 10.32
C GLU A 120 11.40 9.22 10.24
N GLN A 121 11.12 9.77 9.07
CA GLN A 121 9.93 10.59 8.84
C GLN A 121 8.64 9.76 8.85
N MET A 122 8.66 8.56 8.29
CA MET A 122 7.48 7.67 8.26
C MET A 122 7.25 7.00 9.61
N LYS A 123 8.29 6.65 10.35
CA LYS A 123 8.21 6.11 11.71
C LYS A 123 7.44 7.03 12.67
N LYS A 124 7.47 8.36 12.44
CA LYS A 124 6.71 9.34 13.24
C LYS A 124 5.21 9.38 12.93
N ARG A 125 4.78 8.73 11.84
CA ARG A 125 3.37 8.74 11.42
C ARG A 125 2.61 7.58 12.06
N PRO A 126 1.48 7.84 12.75
CA PRO A 126 0.72 6.78 13.39
C PRO A 126 0.12 5.82 12.36
N MET A 127 0.16 4.54 12.70
CA MET A 127 -0.40 3.43 11.95
C MET A 127 -1.33 2.57 12.83
N GLN A 128 -1.54 2.97 14.08
CA GLN A 128 -2.23 2.21 15.12
C GLN A 128 -3.61 1.73 14.69
N GLU A 129 -4.40 2.57 14.04
CA GLU A 129 -5.76 2.23 13.63
C GLU A 129 -5.77 1.04 12.65
N LEU A 130 -4.82 1.02 11.69
CA LEU A 130 -4.68 -0.09 10.76
C LEU A 130 -4.17 -1.34 11.47
N PHE A 131 -3.18 -1.22 12.34
CA PHE A 131 -2.63 -2.35 13.10
C PHE A 131 -3.67 -2.99 14.01
N THR A 132 -4.45 -2.18 14.74
CA THR A 132 -5.54 -2.67 15.59
C THR A 132 -6.57 -3.45 14.78
N LEU A 133 -6.95 -2.93 13.61
CA LEU A 133 -7.89 -3.60 12.72
C LEU A 133 -7.32 -4.94 12.22
N LEU A 134 -6.07 -4.96 11.74
CA LEU A 134 -5.43 -6.18 11.23
C LEU A 134 -5.27 -7.22 12.34
N THR A 135 -4.92 -6.82 13.54
CA THR A 135 -4.86 -7.72 14.71
C THR A 135 -6.27 -8.25 15.06
N GLY A 136 -7.28 -7.39 15.01
CA GLY A 136 -8.68 -7.78 15.24
C GLY A 136 -9.22 -8.80 14.24
N VAL A 137 -8.63 -8.91 13.04
CA VAL A 137 -9.00 -9.92 12.04
C VAL A 137 -8.04 -11.12 12.01
N GLY A 138 -7.11 -11.22 12.96
CA GLY A 138 -6.26 -12.39 13.16
C GLY A 138 -4.84 -12.28 12.62
N ALA A 139 -4.40 -11.13 12.08
CA ALA A 139 -2.99 -10.92 11.80
C ALA A 139 -2.22 -10.70 13.11
N LYS A 140 -0.96 -11.16 13.18
CA LYS A 140 -0.10 -10.89 14.32
C LYS A 140 0.89 -9.80 13.95
N ILE A 141 0.94 -8.72 14.75
CA ILE A 141 1.84 -7.60 14.57
C ILE A 141 2.78 -7.51 15.77
N THR A 142 4.06 -7.43 15.48
CA THR A 142 5.12 -7.23 16.49
C THR A 142 5.81 -5.91 16.19
N TYR A 143 5.72 -4.97 17.11
CA TYR A 143 6.41 -3.68 17.02
C TYR A 143 7.90 -3.87 17.28
N LEU A 144 8.75 -3.31 16.42
CA LEU A 144 10.21 -3.42 16.55
C LEU A 144 10.82 -2.22 17.30
N GLU A 145 10.12 -1.08 17.31
CA GLU A 145 10.53 0.14 18.01
C GLU A 145 9.37 0.67 18.86
N MET A 146 8.51 1.52 18.29
CA MET A 146 7.44 2.20 19.01
C MET A 146 6.08 1.57 18.66
N GLU A 147 5.26 1.31 19.69
CA GLU A 147 3.91 0.80 19.49
C GLU A 147 3.07 1.73 18.62
N GLY A 148 2.29 1.14 17.72
CA GLY A 148 1.44 1.88 16.78
C GLY A 148 2.17 2.52 15.60
N HIS A 149 3.48 2.25 15.45
CA HIS A 149 4.32 2.85 14.42
C HIS A 149 5.17 1.79 13.71
N LEU A 150 5.69 2.13 12.53
CA LEU A 150 6.73 1.35 11.87
C LEU A 150 8.08 1.57 12.60
N PRO A 151 9.04 0.62 12.54
CA PRO A 151 8.97 -0.65 11.83
C PRO A 151 8.23 -1.75 12.61
N VAL A 152 7.69 -2.72 11.86
CA VAL A 152 6.96 -3.85 12.45
C VAL A 152 7.29 -5.16 11.74
N GLN A 153 7.06 -6.28 12.43
CA GLN A 153 6.89 -7.58 11.82
C GLN A 153 5.40 -7.92 11.72
N ILE A 154 4.98 -8.44 10.58
CA ILE A 154 3.61 -8.85 10.32
C ILE A 154 3.59 -10.33 9.95
N CYS A 155 2.82 -11.11 10.71
CA CYS A 155 2.39 -12.44 10.31
C CYS A 155 0.94 -12.31 9.81
N GLY A 156 0.72 -12.56 8.53
CA GLY A 156 -0.59 -12.36 7.89
C GLY A 156 -1.65 -13.33 8.43
N ARG A 157 -2.90 -12.91 8.45
CA ARG A 157 -4.03 -13.65 9.06
C ARG A 157 -4.24 -15.07 8.49
N ARG A 158 -3.81 -15.33 7.26
CA ARG A 158 -3.90 -16.67 6.63
C ARG A 158 -2.71 -17.57 6.96
N ASN A 159 -1.71 -17.06 7.69
CA ASN A 159 -0.57 -17.86 8.12
C ASN A 159 -0.98 -18.79 9.26
N PRO A 160 -0.56 -20.08 9.27
CA PRO A 160 -0.86 -20.99 10.37
C PRO A 160 -0.35 -20.54 11.76
N LYS A 161 0.59 -19.62 11.80
CA LYS A 161 1.11 -19.00 13.04
C LYS A 161 0.31 -17.79 13.52
N ALA A 162 -0.66 -17.32 12.72
CA ALA A 162 -1.58 -16.26 13.11
C ALA A 162 -2.59 -16.76 14.15
N ASP A 163 -3.30 -15.82 14.78
CA ASP A 163 -4.29 -16.19 15.79
C ASP A 163 -5.56 -16.78 15.13
N SER A 164 -5.63 -18.11 15.08
CA SER A 164 -6.72 -18.86 14.44
C SER A 164 -8.10 -18.62 15.08
N ASN A 165 -8.15 -18.15 16.34
CA ASN A 165 -9.41 -17.96 17.05
C ASN A 165 -10.23 -16.79 16.51
N GLN A 166 -9.60 -15.86 15.77
CA GLN A 166 -10.26 -14.67 15.21
C GLN A 166 -10.64 -14.81 13.73
N THR A 167 -10.30 -15.95 13.10
CA THR A 167 -10.48 -16.15 11.65
C THR A 167 -11.79 -16.86 11.26
N GLN A 168 -12.55 -17.38 12.21
CA GLN A 168 -13.81 -18.07 11.92
C GLN A 168 -14.95 -17.04 11.77
N THR A 169 -15.24 -16.68 10.55
CA THR A 169 -16.47 -16.01 10.20
C THR A 169 -17.37 -17.03 9.49
N ASP A 170 -18.36 -17.58 10.14
CA ASP A 170 -19.36 -18.56 9.67
C ASP A 170 -19.94 -18.27 8.25
N GLY A 171 -19.09 -17.98 7.26
CA GLY A 171 -19.45 -17.59 5.89
C GLY A 171 -20.07 -16.19 5.75
N LYS A 172 -20.11 -15.39 6.82
CA LYS A 172 -20.63 -14.01 6.78
C LYS A 172 -19.56 -13.03 6.33
N PRO A 173 -19.95 -11.93 5.68
CA PRO A 173 -19.04 -10.83 5.36
C PRO A 173 -18.29 -10.33 6.60
N LEU A 174 -17.02 -9.98 6.44
CA LEU A 174 -16.19 -9.44 7.50
C LEU A 174 -16.63 -8.01 7.82
N GLN A 175 -17.12 -7.77 9.04
CA GLN A 175 -17.47 -6.43 9.48
C GLN A 175 -16.27 -5.77 10.15
N LEU A 176 -15.83 -4.64 9.61
CA LEU A 176 -14.71 -3.86 10.09
C LEU A 176 -15.16 -2.47 10.49
N SER A 177 -14.73 -2.01 11.66
CA SER A 177 -14.90 -0.63 12.09
C SER A 177 -13.57 0.07 12.11
N LEU A 178 -13.47 1.23 11.46
CA LEU A 178 -12.24 1.98 11.31
C LEU A 178 -12.49 3.47 11.52
N ASP A 179 -11.72 4.09 12.43
CA ASP A 179 -11.69 5.54 12.54
C ASP A 179 -10.85 6.15 11.42
N ILE A 180 -11.49 6.93 10.57
CA ILE A 180 -10.86 7.62 9.42
C ILE A 180 -10.59 9.10 9.70
N SER A 181 -10.82 9.58 10.91
CA SER A 181 -10.63 11.00 11.28
C SER A 181 -9.21 11.50 11.04
N LYS A 182 -8.21 10.64 11.24
CA LYS A 182 -6.80 10.96 11.03
C LYS A 182 -6.32 10.70 9.61
N SER A 183 -6.89 9.72 8.90
CA SER A 183 -6.47 9.39 7.53
C SER A 183 -7.48 8.50 6.81
N THR A 184 -7.96 8.96 5.67
CA THR A 184 -8.79 8.15 4.74
C THR A 184 -7.98 7.08 3.99
N GLN A 185 -6.63 7.11 4.08
CA GLN A 185 -5.78 6.12 3.41
C GLN A 185 -5.94 4.71 4.00
N PHE A 186 -6.28 4.60 5.29
CA PHE A 186 -6.57 3.31 5.91
C PHE A 186 -7.79 2.65 5.27
N LEU A 187 -8.89 3.41 5.09
CA LEU A 187 -10.07 2.92 4.39
C LEU A 187 -9.75 2.54 2.94
N SER A 188 -9.01 3.39 2.23
CA SER A 188 -8.58 3.09 0.85
C SER A 188 -7.77 1.79 0.79
N ALA A 189 -6.87 1.55 1.74
CA ALA A 189 -6.08 0.33 1.81
C ALA A 189 -6.97 -0.92 1.92
N LEU A 190 -7.94 -0.90 2.83
CA LEU A 190 -8.86 -2.02 3.05
C LEU A 190 -9.77 -2.27 1.84
N LEU A 191 -10.32 -1.23 1.24
CA LEU A 191 -11.16 -1.37 0.04
C LEU A 191 -10.38 -1.96 -1.14
N LEU A 192 -9.11 -1.54 -1.33
CA LEU A 192 -8.28 -2.05 -2.43
C LEU A 192 -7.88 -3.51 -2.26
N ILE A 193 -7.72 -3.99 -1.02
CA ILE A 193 -7.39 -5.41 -0.74
C ILE A 193 -8.64 -6.28 -0.60
N SER A 194 -9.84 -5.72 -0.67
CA SER A 194 -11.08 -6.49 -0.50
C SER A 194 -11.17 -7.74 -1.39
N PRO A 195 -10.62 -7.78 -2.61
CA PRO A 195 -10.59 -9.01 -3.42
C PRO A 195 -9.80 -10.17 -2.78
N MET A 196 -8.89 -9.89 -1.85
CA MET A 196 -8.18 -10.94 -1.08
C MET A 196 -9.06 -11.59 0.00
N ILE A 197 -10.22 -11.00 0.30
CA ILE A 197 -11.09 -11.39 1.40
C ILE A 197 -12.19 -12.29 0.83
N GLN A 198 -12.01 -13.61 0.95
CA GLN A 198 -12.93 -14.61 0.36
C GLN A 198 -14.39 -14.48 0.81
N GLN A 199 -14.61 -13.95 2.02
CA GLN A 199 -15.97 -13.79 2.58
C GLN A 199 -16.61 -12.43 2.21
N GLY A 200 -15.88 -11.55 1.53
CA GLY A 200 -16.26 -10.16 1.31
C GLY A 200 -16.06 -9.27 2.55
N LEU A 201 -16.18 -7.97 2.32
CA LEU A 201 -16.22 -6.91 3.34
C LEU A 201 -17.64 -6.42 3.52
#